data_640b3e50ea27b7832ae034411d3280e6
#
_entry.id   640b3e50ea27b7832ae034411d3280e6
#
_cell.length_a   1.000
_cell.length_b   1.000
_cell.length_c   1.000
_cell.angle_alpha   90.00
_cell.angle_beta   90.00
_cell.angle_gamma   90.00
#
_symmetry.space_group_name_H-M   'P 1'
#
loop_
_entity.id
_entity.type
_entity.pdbx_description
1 polymer ?
#
loop_
_entity_poly.entity_id
_entity_poly.type
_entity_poly.pdbx_seq_one_letter_code
_entity_poly.pdbx_strand_id
1 'polypeptide(L)'
;MRKYAWLLALLTLSACGGPAEDPTGEGGAADLPASAERTPLDPELVATAPDAPTTGRSELGAHYLRLSPTQPTSSNPDQVEVAEVFWYGCPHCKAFDPMLEQWRQTKPDYVSFVRVPAVWNPELQIHARAFYTAEQLGKGEEMHAAFFSEIHDRGNRLDSEAKLQEFFGRFGVDGPAFKAAFDSFAVAAKLQRADELNRRYRISSVPTIVVNGKYTTDAPMVGSYEALLELVDELVAAEREGR
;
A
#
# COMPACT_ATOMS: atom_id res chain seq x y z
N MET A 1 -2.06 -46.71 44.12
CA MET A 1 -1.36 -47.98 43.88
C MET A 1 -1.44 -48.29 42.40
N ARG A 2 -0.40 -48.10 41.65
CA ARG A 2 0.14 -48.98 40.60
C ARG A 2 1.26 -48.23 39.89
N LYS A 3 2.45 -48.65 40.21
CA LYS A 3 3.76 -48.32 39.60
C LYS A 3 3.84 -49.09 38.27
N TYR A 4 4.34 -48.46 37.22
CA TYR A 4 5.13 -49.18 36.22
C TYR A 4 6.29 -48.28 35.78
N ALA A 5 7.43 -48.90 35.87
CA ALA A 5 8.76 -48.44 35.61
C ALA A 5 9.27 -49.00 34.26
N TRP A 6 10.29 -48.32 33.71
CA TRP A 6 11.38 -48.82 32.86
C TRP A 6 11.12 -49.11 31.39
N LEU A 7 11.86 -48.38 30.54
CA LEU A 7 12.88 -49.01 29.69
C LEU A 7 13.77 -47.96 29.06
N LEU A 8 15.03 -47.94 29.55
CA LEU A 8 16.22 -47.32 28.91
C LEU A 8 16.62 -48.23 27.74
N ALA A 9 16.84 -47.67 26.56
CA ALA A 9 17.61 -48.30 25.50
C ALA A 9 18.79 -47.42 25.15
N LEU A 10 19.94 -47.82 25.65
CA LEU A 10 21.27 -47.41 25.17
C LEU A 10 21.52 -48.07 23.82
N LEU A 11 21.92 -47.31 22.81
CA LEU A 11 22.60 -47.85 21.64
C LEU A 11 23.91 -47.07 21.41
N THR A 12 24.92 -47.86 21.31
CA THR A 12 26.35 -47.54 21.35
C THR A 12 26.91 -46.97 20.05
N LEU A 13 27.99 -46.20 20.26
CA LEU A 13 28.92 -45.65 19.26
C LEU A 13 29.43 -46.67 18.24
N SER A 14 29.64 -46.19 17.01
CA SER A 14 30.76 -46.63 16.17
C SER A 14 31.41 -45.42 15.54
N ALA A 15 32.64 -45.17 15.98
CA ALA A 15 33.57 -44.22 15.39
C ALA A 15 34.23 -44.86 14.18
N CYS A 16 34.27 -44.19 13.03
CA CYS A 16 35.25 -44.41 11.99
C CYS A 16 35.88 -43.06 11.66
N GLY A 17 37.14 -42.95 12.03
CA GLY A 17 38.00 -41.83 11.65
C GLY A 17 38.47 -41.99 10.20
N GLY A 18 38.51 -40.89 9.48
CA GLY A 18 39.25 -40.71 8.22
C GLY A 18 39.94 -39.35 8.25
N PRO A 19 41.11 -39.21 7.65
CA PRO A 19 42.01 -38.10 7.88
C PRO A 19 41.57 -36.82 7.18
N ALA A 20 41.91 -35.70 7.79
CA ALA A 20 41.76 -34.35 7.27
C ALA A 20 42.63 -34.17 6.03
N GLU A 21 42.03 -33.82 4.90
CA GLU A 21 42.71 -33.20 3.78
C GLU A 21 42.28 -31.74 3.73
N ASP A 22 43.28 -30.88 3.81
CA ASP A 22 43.19 -29.43 3.65
C ASP A 22 43.25 -29.13 2.15
N PRO A 23 42.25 -28.46 1.54
CA PRO A 23 42.43 -27.85 0.24
C PRO A 23 42.60 -26.35 0.41
N THR A 24 43.86 -25.90 0.43
CA THR A 24 44.18 -24.57 -0.06
C THR A 24 43.88 -24.51 -1.54
N GLY A 25 42.68 -24.01 -1.85
CA GLY A 25 42.20 -23.66 -3.20
C GLY A 25 42.00 -22.18 -3.26
N GLU A 26 42.88 -21.52 -3.98
CA GLU A 26 42.82 -20.09 -4.31
C GLU A 26 41.49 -19.70 -4.91
N GLY A 27 41.01 -18.55 -4.43
CA GLY A 27 39.77 -17.97 -4.80
C GLY A 27 39.64 -17.60 -6.29
N GLY A 28 38.67 -18.16 -6.93
CA GLY A 28 38.07 -17.56 -8.09
C GLY A 28 37.02 -16.56 -7.59
N ALA A 29 37.32 -15.27 -7.72
CA ALA A 29 36.30 -14.24 -7.64
C ALA A 29 35.29 -14.51 -8.77
N ALA A 30 34.10 -14.95 -8.41
CA ALA A 30 33.00 -15.01 -9.35
C ALA A 30 32.67 -13.58 -9.74
N ASP A 31 33.01 -13.23 -10.96
CA ASP A 31 32.58 -12.04 -11.67
C ASP A 31 31.05 -12.02 -11.65
N LEU A 32 30.48 -11.12 -10.86
CA LEU A 32 29.07 -10.77 -10.99
C LEU A 32 28.94 -10.07 -12.33
N PRO A 33 27.97 -10.47 -13.19
CA PRO A 33 27.78 -9.79 -14.46
C PRO A 33 27.42 -8.31 -14.16
N ALA A 34 28.27 -7.42 -14.67
CA ALA A 34 28.05 -6.00 -14.66
C ALA A 34 26.66 -5.70 -15.22
N SER A 35 25.98 -4.81 -14.52
CA SER A 35 24.85 -3.98 -14.96
C SER A 35 24.15 -4.49 -16.22
N ALA A 36 22.99 -5.12 -16.04
CA ALA A 36 22.05 -5.23 -17.15
C ALA A 36 21.75 -3.80 -17.62
N GLU A 37 22.34 -3.42 -18.74
CA GLU A 37 21.96 -2.23 -19.49
C GLU A 37 20.45 -2.29 -19.69
N ARG A 38 19.75 -1.31 -19.09
CA ARG A 38 18.34 -1.09 -19.38
C ARG A 38 18.25 -0.80 -20.87
N THR A 39 17.78 -1.75 -21.62
CA THR A 39 17.40 -1.55 -23.03
C THR A 39 16.46 -0.34 -23.05
N PRO A 40 16.73 0.71 -23.81
CA PRO A 40 15.80 1.81 -24.00
C PRO A 40 14.48 1.21 -24.52
N LEU A 41 13.37 1.57 -23.89
CA LEU A 41 12.04 1.21 -24.38
C LEU A 41 11.92 1.74 -25.81
N ASP A 42 11.56 0.85 -26.73
CA ASP A 42 11.38 1.16 -28.15
C ASP A 42 10.40 2.34 -28.28
N PRO A 43 10.80 3.48 -28.89
CA PRO A 43 9.94 4.65 -29.02
C PRO A 43 8.65 4.35 -29.82
N GLU A 44 8.65 3.31 -30.62
CA GLU A 44 7.49 2.90 -31.44
C GLU A 44 6.37 2.27 -30.62
N LEU A 45 6.66 1.71 -29.41
CA LEU A 45 5.66 1.16 -28.49
C LEU A 45 4.92 2.24 -27.69
N VAL A 46 5.42 3.48 -27.67
CA VAL A 46 4.79 4.62 -27.00
C VAL A 46 3.81 5.35 -27.92
N ALA A 47 3.94 5.18 -29.24
CA ALA A 47 3.25 6.00 -30.26
C ALA A 47 1.85 5.48 -30.67
N THR A 48 1.36 4.34 -30.15
CA THR A 48 0.09 3.75 -30.59
C THR A 48 -0.98 3.64 -29.50
N ALA A 49 -0.98 4.50 -28.49
CA ALA A 49 -2.08 4.60 -27.54
C ALA A 49 -2.98 5.78 -27.96
N PRO A 50 -4.17 5.56 -28.57
CA PRO A 50 -5.15 6.62 -28.67
C PRO A 50 -5.66 6.97 -27.30
N ASP A 51 -5.94 8.26 -27.07
CA ASP A 51 -6.60 8.84 -25.91
C ASP A 51 -5.78 8.96 -24.59
N ALA A 52 -4.62 9.64 -24.66
CA ALA A 52 -4.18 10.39 -23.51
C ALA A 52 -4.83 11.79 -23.61
N PRO A 53 -5.55 12.25 -22.57
CA PRO A 53 -6.08 13.60 -22.58
C PRO A 53 -4.90 14.59 -22.57
N THR A 54 -4.68 15.27 -23.70
CA THR A 54 -3.79 16.41 -23.77
C THR A 54 -4.56 17.65 -23.32
N THR A 55 -4.87 17.74 -22.03
CA THR A 55 -5.46 18.92 -21.43
C THR A 55 -4.34 19.76 -20.82
N GLY A 56 -3.92 20.75 -21.52
CA GLY A 56 -3.29 21.96 -21.06
C GLY A 56 -1.80 21.89 -20.71
N ARG A 57 -1.35 21.35 -19.60
CA ARG A 57 0.03 21.45 -19.10
C ARG A 57 0.67 20.14 -18.71
N SER A 58 -0.11 19.08 -18.60
CA SER A 58 0.31 17.81 -18.03
C SER A 58 0.67 16.79 -19.10
N GLU A 59 1.86 16.19 -19.00
CA GLU A 59 2.42 15.28 -19.99
C GLU A 59 2.45 13.85 -19.44
N LEU A 60 1.94 12.91 -20.26
CA LEU A 60 2.07 11.46 -19.99
C LEU A 60 3.56 11.08 -19.91
N GLY A 61 3.92 10.32 -18.87
CA GLY A 61 5.30 9.88 -18.62
C GLY A 61 6.13 10.86 -17.80
N ALA A 62 5.81 12.16 -17.83
CA ALA A 62 6.47 13.16 -16.99
C ALA A 62 5.69 13.44 -15.69
N HIS A 63 4.38 13.73 -15.80
CA HIS A 63 3.54 14.11 -14.67
C HIS A 63 2.59 13.03 -14.20
N TYR A 64 2.29 12.05 -15.04
CA TYR A 64 1.50 10.88 -14.69
C TYR A 64 1.85 9.68 -15.55
N LEU A 65 1.55 8.48 -15.06
CA LEU A 65 1.75 7.23 -15.79
C LEU A 65 0.40 6.61 -16.15
N ARG A 66 0.33 5.93 -17.29
CA ARG A 66 -0.86 5.16 -17.69
C ARG A 66 -0.71 3.70 -17.29
N LEU A 67 -1.71 3.19 -16.60
CA LEU A 67 -1.83 1.75 -16.30
C LEU A 67 -2.31 0.99 -17.53
N SER A 68 -1.61 -0.06 -17.90
CA SER A 68 -2.02 -0.98 -18.94
C SER A 68 -1.94 -2.42 -18.41
N PRO A 69 -3.04 -3.17 -18.45
CA PRO A 69 -4.42 -2.73 -18.78
C PRO A 69 -5.00 -1.78 -17.73
N THR A 70 -6.07 -1.05 -18.09
CA THR A 70 -6.91 -0.30 -17.14
C THR A 70 -7.43 -1.24 -16.07
N GLN A 71 -7.41 -0.80 -14.81
CA GLN A 71 -7.85 -1.60 -13.67
C GLN A 71 -9.31 -1.28 -13.30
N PRO A 72 -10.06 -2.28 -12.81
CA PRO A 72 -11.43 -2.04 -12.39
C PRO A 72 -11.47 -1.14 -11.14
N THR A 73 -12.47 -0.27 -11.10
CA THR A 73 -12.79 0.60 -9.97
C THR A 73 -13.80 -0.06 -9.03
N SER A 74 -13.93 0.47 -7.82
CA SER A 74 -14.96 0.06 -6.83
C SER A 74 -16.20 0.96 -6.86
N SER A 75 -16.13 2.06 -7.60
CA SER A 75 -17.17 3.09 -7.70
C SER A 75 -18.22 2.74 -8.73
N ASN A 76 -19.36 3.47 -8.72
CA ASN A 76 -20.41 3.30 -9.72
C ASN A 76 -19.86 3.61 -11.12
N PRO A 77 -20.36 2.94 -12.19
CA PRO A 77 -19.89 3.16 -13.55
C PRO A 77 -19.98 4.61 -14.03
N ASP A 78 -20.93 5.40 -13.50
CA ASP A 78 -21.12 6.81 -13.86
C ASP A 78 -20.18 7.76 -13.11
N GLN A 79 -19.40 7.26 -12.16
CA GLN A 79 -18.45 8.04 -11.36
C GLN A 79 -17.02 7.83 -11.83
N VAL A 80 -16.22 8.88 -11.75
CA VAL A 80 -14.74 8.79 -11.88
C VAL A 80 -14.17 8.52 -10.51
N GLU A 81 -13.50 7.38 -10.35
CA GLU A 81 -12.86 7.03 -9.08
C GLU A 81 -11.51 7.74 -8.95
N VAL A 82 -11.30 8.37 -7.81
CA VAL A 82 -9.98 8.85 -7.37
C VAL A 82 -9.59 8.06 -6.13
N ALA A 83 -8.55 7.24 -6.24
CA ALA A 83 -8.04 6.42 -5.15
C ALA A 83 -6.74 7.00 -4.62
N GLU A 84 -6.67 7.25 -3.32
CA GLU A 84 -5.42 7.53 -2.63
C GLU A 84 -4.81 6.23 -2.12
N VAL A 85 -3.59 5.91 -2.53
CA VAL A 85 -2.80 4.87 -1.87
C VAL A 85 -1.92 5.51 -0.81
N PHE A 86 -2.08 5.12 0.44
CA PHE A 86 -1.48 5.81 1.59
C PHE A 86 -0.99 4.85 2.68
N TRP A 87 -0.23 5.38 3.63
CA TRP A 87 0.17 4.69 4.86
C TRP A 87 0.19 5.65 6.04
N TYR A 88 -0.41 5.28 7.15
CA TYR A 88 -0.43 6.12 8.36
C TYR A 88 0.96 6.47 8.90
N GLY A 89 1.96 5.59 8.74
CA GLY A 89 3.34 5.87 9.15
C GLY A 89 4.14 6.76 8.20
N CYS A 90 3.56 7.16 7.05
CA CYS A 90 4.23 8.01 6.07
C CYS A 90 4.08 9.50 6.42
N PRO A 91 5.18 10.26 6.66
CA PRO A 91 5.10 11.68 6.94
C PRO A 91 4.58 12.52 5.76
N HIS A 92 4.82 12.07 4.52
CA HIS A 92 4.31 12.72 3.31
C HIS A 92 2.79 12.53 3.17
N CYS A 93 2.25 11.35 3.53
CA CYS A 93 0.81 11.14 3.58
C CYS A 93 0.16 12.07 4.63
N LYS A 94 0.74 12.16 5.83
CA LYS A 94 0.28 13.10 6.86
C LYS A 94 0.28 14.56 6.37
N ALA A 95 1.33 14.97 5.67
CA ALA A 95 1.45 16.35 5.19
C ALA A 95 0.42 16.65 4.07
N PHE A 96 0.10 15.65 3.25
CA PHE A 96 -0.86 15.76 2.16
C PHE A 96 -2.32 15.70 2.62
N ASP A 97 -2.61 14.92 3.67
CA ASP A 97 -3.98 14.63 4.13
C ASP A 97 -4.89 15.86 4.34
N PRO A 98 -4.48 16.96 4.99
CA PRO A 98 -5.35 18.13 5.16
C PRO A 98 -5.79 18.76 3.83
N MET A 99 -4.92 18.79 2.83
CA MET A 99 -5.22 19.34 1.51
C MET A 99 -6.14 18.42 0.73
N LEU A 100 -5.90 17.12 0.80
CA LEU A 100 -6.72 16.09 0.18
C LEU A 100 -8.12 16.05 0.80
N GLU A 101 -8.25 16.22 2.13
CA GLU A 101 -9.54 16.34 2.79
C GLU A 101 -10.33 17.57 2.35
N GLN A 102 -9.66 18.71 2.18
CA GLN A 102 -10.28 19.91 1.64
C GLN A 102 -10.75 19.69 0.20
N TRP A 103 -9.92 19.11 -0.66
CA TRP A 103 -10.27 18.75 -2.02
C TRP A 103 -11.46 17.77 -2.05
N ARG A 104 -11.47 16.76 -1.19
CA ARG A 104 -12.56 15.78 -1.07
C ARG A 104 -13.92 16.42 -0.78
N GLN A 105 -13.95 17.52 -0.02
CA GLN A 105 -15.17 18.26 0.29
C GLN A 105 -15.68 19.10 -0.87
N THR A 106 -14.80 19.49 -1.79
CA THR A 106 -15.11 20.40 -2.91
C THR A 106 -15.16 19.71 -4.27
N LYS A 107 -14.75 18.43 -4.36
CA LYS A 107 -14.77 17.65 -5.59
C LYS A 107 -16.16 17.57 -6.21
N PRO A 108 -16.29 17.45 -7.55
CA PRO A 108 -17.58 17.25 -8.20
C PRO A 108 -18.31 15.98 -7.72
N ASP A 109 -19.64 15.99 -7.76
CA ASP A 109 -20.49 14.86 -7.34
C ASP A 109 -20.25 13.58 -8.14
N TYR A 110 -19.81 13.71 -9.39
CA TYR A 110 -19.47 12.57 -10.24
C TYR A 110 -18.12 11.94 -9.91
N VAL A 111 -17.38 12.49 -8.95
CA VAL A 111 -16.11 11.93 -8.46
C VAL A 111 -16.36 11.10 -7.20
N SER A 112 -15.94 9.85 -7.23
CA SER A 112 -15.89 8.97 -6.06
C SER A 112 -14.47 8.93 -5.52
N PHE A 113 -14.29 9.32 -4.25
CA PHE A 113 -12.99 9.23 -3.58
C PHE A 113 -12.94 8.00 -2.69
N VAL A 114 -11.85 7.24 -2.80
CA VAL A 114 -11.59 6.05 -1.98
C VAL A 114 -10.17 6.04 -1.44
N ARG A 115 -9.96 5.47 -0.25
CA ARG A 115 -8.64 5.22 0.32
C ARG A 115 -8.27 3.76 0.21
N VAL A 116 -7.05 3.49 -0.22
CA VAL A 116 -6.47 2.16 -0.34
C VAL A 116 -5.17 2.14 0.49
N PRO A 117 -5.14 1.49 1.64
CA PRO A 117 -3.90 1.43 2.41
C PRO A 117 -2.84 0.59 1.68
N ALA A 118 -1.59 1.00 1.80
CA ALA A 118 -0.44 0.22 1.38
C ALA A 118 -0.22 -0.97 2.31
N VAL A 119 0.18 -2.15 1.75
CA VAL A 119 0.22 -3.41 2.51
C VAL A 119 1.43 -4.31 2.22
N TRP A 120 2.48 -3.83 1.55
CA TRP A 120 3.60 -4.66 1.07
C TRP A 120 4.61 -5.12 2.15
N ASN A 121 4.44 -4.73 3.40
CA ASN A 121 5.23 -5.25 4.52
C ASN A 121 4.39 -5.33 5.80
N PRO A 122 4.86 -6.03 6.87
CA PRO A 122 4.08 -6.23 8.10
C PRO A 122 3.67 -4.94 8.82
N GLU A 123 4.51 -3.90 8.81
CA GLU A 123 4.20 -2.61 9.46
C GLU A 123 3.07 -1.88 8.72
N LEU A 124 3.06 -1.92 7.40
CA LEU A 124 1.97 -1.39 6.60
C LEU A 124 0.68 -2.20 6.81
N GLN A 125 0.79 -3.53 6.86
CA GLN A 125 -0.36 -4.42 7.03
C GLN A 125 -1.11 -4.20 8.34
N ILE A 126 -0.41 -3.96 9.46
CA ILE A 126 -1.08 -3.71 10.74
C ILE A 126 -1.86 -2.39 10.72
N HIS A 127 -1.30 -1.34 10.10
CA HIS A 127 -1.99 -0.06 9.93
C HIS A 127 -3.16 -0.16 8.94
N ALA A 128 -3.00 -0.91 7.85
CA ALA A 128 -4.08 -1.20 6.91
C ALA A 128 -5.23 -1.97 7.56
N ARG A 129 -4.92 -2.94 8.42
CA ARG A 129 -5.92 -3.65 9.21
C ARG A 129 -6.65 -2.70 10.15
N ALA A 130 -5.94 -1.80 10.83
CA ALA A 130 -6.54 -0.79 11.69
C ALA A 130 -7.48 0.15 10.93
N PHE A 131 -7.07 0.62 9.74
CA PHE A 131 -7.91 1.42 8.85
C PHE A 131 -9.24 0.72 8.53
N TYR A 132 -9.18 -0.52 8.04
CA TYR A 132 -10.40 -1.28 7.72
C TYR A 132 -11.21 -1.67 8.95
N THR A 133 -10.58 -1.83 10.11
CA THR A 133 -11.29 -2.04 11.38
C THR A 133 -12.09 -0.79 11.77
N ALA A 134 -11.48 0.40 11.66
CA ALA A 134 -12.17 1.66 11.92
C ALA A 134 -13.36 1.87 10.97
N GLU A 135 -13.18 1.59 9.67
CA GLU A 135 -14.29 1.62 8.71
C GLU A 135 -15.43 0.68 9.07
N GLN A 136 -15.11 -0.58 9.43
CA GLN A 136 -16.10 -1.58 9.80
C GLN A 136 -16.91 -1.19 11.05
N LEU A 137 -16.28 -0.48 11.96
CA LEU A 137 -16.91 0.03 13.19
C LEU A 137 -17.62 1.39 12.99
N GLY A 138 -17.63 1.93 11.75
CA GLY A 138 -18.21 3.25 11.46
C GLY A 138 -17.41 4.41 12.05
N LYS A 139 -16.13 4.19 12.37
CA LYS A 139 -15.21 5.17 12.98
C LYS A 139 -14.14 5.69 12.00
N GLY A 140 -14.18 5.30 10.74
CA GLY A 140 -13.14 5.62 9.78
C GLY A 140 -12.86 7.11 9.67
N GLU A 141 -13.88 7.92 9.44
CA GLU A 141 -13.76 9.38 9.31
C GLU A 141 -13.29 10.04 10.61
N GLU A 142 -13.85 9.65 11.76
CA GLU A 142 -13.51 10.20 13.08
C GLU A 142 -12.06 9.91 13.46
N MET A 143 -11.54 8.75 13.08
CA MET A 143 -10.23 8.27 13.52
C MET A 143 -9.10 8.59 12.54
N HIS A 144 -9.40 8.93 11.27
CA HIS A 144 -8.38 9.03 10.23
C HIS A 144 -7.25 10.03 10.58
N ALA A 145 -7.59 11.28 10.83
CA ALA A 145 -6.61 12.29 11.22
C ALA A 145 -5.95 11.97 12.58
N ALA A 146 -6.69 11.31 13.49
CA ALA A 146 -6.16 10.90 14.78
C ALA A 146 -5.09 9.81 14.67
N PHE A 147 -5.17 8.89 13.72
CA PHE A 147 -4.09 7.93 13.44
C PHE A 147 -2.80 8.64 13.06
N PHE A 148 -2.85 9.60 12.14
CA PHE A 148 -1.69 10.39 11.76
C PHE A 148 -1.10 11.15 12.96
N SER A 149 -1.94 11.82 13.74
CA SER A 149 -1.51 12.58 14.93
C SER A 149 -0.88 11.67 15.98
N GLU A 150 -1.48 10.50 16.24
CA GLU A 150 -0.96 9.56 17.24
C GLU A 150 0.44 9.06 16.86
N ILE A 151 0.65 8.74 15.59
CA ILE A 151 1.92 8.19 15.11
C ILE A 151 2.98 9.29 15.03
N HIS A 152 2.67 10.43 14.41
CA HIS A 152 3.68 11.43 14.07
C HIS A 152 3.89 12.51 15.12
N ASP A 153 2.83 12.89 15.84
CA ASP A 153 2.92 13.98 16.83
C ASP A 153 3.17 13.45 18.23
N ARG A 154 2.63 12.26 18.56
CA ARG A 154 2.77 11.63 19.89
C ARG A 154 3.82 10.52 19.92
N GLY A 155 4.34 10.11 18.77
CA GLY A 155 5.37 9.07 18.65
C GLY A 155 4.87 7.64 18.96
N ASN A 156 3.55 7.43 19.07
CA ASN A 156 2.98 6.11 19.27
C ASN A 156 2.79 5.42 17.92
N ARG A 157 3.68 4.48 17.60
CA ARG A 157 3.72 3.83 16.29
C ARG A 157 2.49 2.97 15.95
N LEU A 158 1.63 2.65 16.91
CA LEU A 158 0.47 1.77 16.72
C LEU A 158 0.80 0.44 16.03
N ASP A 159 1.98 -0.11 16.33
CA ASP A 159 2.62 -1.24 15.65
C ASP A 159 2.25 -2.61 16.27
N SER A 160 1.26 -2.65 17.15
CA SER A 160 0.74 -3.88 17.76
C SER A 160 -0.77 -3.82 18.01
N GLU A 161 -1.42 -4.99 18.04
CA GLU A 161 -2.84 -5.12 18.35
C GLU A 161 -3.20 -4.46 19.68
N ALA A 162 -2.35 -4.63 20.70
CA ALA A 162 -2.58 -4.05 22.03
C ALA A 162 -2.60 -2.51 22.00
N LYS A 163 -1.66 -1.87 21.29
CA LYS A 163 -1.64 -0.41 21.14
C LYS A 163 -2.82 0.09 20.31
N LEU A 164 -3.20 -0.65 19.28
CA LEU A 164 -4.39 -0.33 18.50
C LEU A 164 -5.67 -0.45 19.35
N GLN A 165 -5.82 -1.52 20.11
CA GLN A 165 -6.98 -1.69 21.00
C GLN A 165 -7.08 -0.53 22.01
N GLU A 166 -5.97 -0.13 22.62
CA GLU A 166 -5.93 1.03 23.53
C GLU A 166 -6.33 2.33 22.78
N PHE A 167 -5.79 2.53 21.59
CA PHE A 167 -6.11 3.68 20.75
C PHE A 167 -7.61 3.75 20.41
N PHE A 168 -8.19 2.63 19.93
CA PHE A 168 -9.62 2.53 19.63
C PHE A 168 -10.50 2.76 20.87
N GLY A 169 -10.04 2.35 22.06
CA GLY A 169 -10.74 2.60 23.33
C GLY A 169 -11.01 4.07 23.58
N ARG A 170 -10.13 4.96 23.14
CA ARG A 170 -10.32 6.43 23.26
C ARG A 170 -11.46 6.96 22.37
N PHE A 171 -11.91 6.18 21.40
CA PHE A 171 -13.03 6.47 20.51
C PHE A 171 -14.30 5.69 20.86
N GLY A 172 -14.34 5.12 22.08
CA GLY A 172 -15.50 4.41 22.61
C GLY A 172 -15.68 2.99 22.08
N VAL A 173 -14.64 2.41 21.47
CA VAL A 173 -14.65 1.01 21.04
C VAL A 173 -14.09 0.13 22.15
N ASP A 174 -14.90 -0.75 22.72
CA ASP A 174 -14.44 -1.69 23.73
C ASP A 174 -13.56 -2.81 23.14
N GLY A 175 -12.80 -3.50 23.99
CA GLY A 175 -11.87 -4.54 23.57
C GLY A 175 -12.52 -5.70 22.79
N PRO A 176 -13.65 -6.27 23.23
CA PRO A 176 -14.39 -7.29 22.50
C PRO A 176 -14.85 -6.83 21.11
N ALA A 177 -15.41 -5.62 20.98
CA ALA A 177 -15.85 -5.07 19.70
C ALA A 177 -14.67 -4.82 18.76
N PHE A 178 -13.57 -4.24 19.29
CA PHE A 178 -12.34 -4.08 18.53
C PHE A 178 -11.84 -5.43 17.98
N LYS A 179 -11.69 -6.42 18.86
CA LYS A 179 -11.14 -7.73 18.47
C LYS A 179 -12.04 -8.43 17.46
N ALA A 180 -13.34 -8.40 17.64
CA ALA A 180 -14.30 -8.99 16.71
C ALA A 180 -14.21 -8.36 15.31
N ALA A 181 -14.03 -7.03 15.22
CA ALA A 181 -13.86 -6.34 13.95
C ALA A 181 -12.47 -6.59 13.35
N PHE A 182 -11.41 -6.48 14.15
CA PHE A 182 -10.01 -6.61 13.73
C PHE A 182 -9.70 -8.00 13.16
N ASP A 183 -10.27 -9.07 13.73
CA ASP A 183 -10.10 -10.45 13.28
C ASP A 183 -11.18 -10.91 12.28
N SER A 184 -12.09 -10.02 11.87
CA SER A 184 -13.20 -10.40 11.02
C SER A 184 -12.74 -10.79 9.61
N PHE A 185 -13.51 -11.69 9.00
CA PHE A 185 -13.34 -12.05 7.59
C PHE A 185 -13.48 -10.84 6.66
N ALA A 186 -14.36 -9.90 7.00
CA ALA A 186 -14.58 -8.69 6.22
C ALA A 186 -13.32 -7.81 6.15
N VAL A 187 -12.64 -7.59 7.28
CA VAL A 187 -11.36 -6.86 7.33
C VAL A 187 -10.27 -7.64 6.58
N ALA A 188 -10.20 -8.96 6.75
CA ALA A 188 -9.23 -9.79 6.03
C ALA A 188 -9.44 -9.72 4.50
N ALA A 189 -10.68 -9.76 4.02
CA ALA A 189 -11.02 -9.65 2.61
C ALA A 189 -10.65 -8.26 2.03
N LYS A 190 -10.89 -7.17 2.80
CA LYS A 190 -10.48 -5.82 2.41
C LYS A 190 -8.95 -5.70 2.31
N LEU A 191 -8.20 -6.31 3.23
CA LEU A 191 -6.73 -6.35 3.17
C LEU A 191 -6.23 -7.08 1.90
N GLN A 192 -6.82 -8.23 1.57
CA GLN A 192 -6.47 -8.94 0.34
C GLN A 192 -6.78 -8.10 -0.90
N ARG A 193 -7.91 -7.40 -0.90
CA ARG A 193 -8.27 -6.48 -1.98
C ARG A 193 -7.28 -5.32 -2.10
N ALA A 194 -6.86 -4.72 -0.99
CA ALA A 194 -5.84 -3.67 -0.99
C ALA A 194 -4.51 -4.17 -1.55
N ASP A 195 -4.06 -5.36 -1.17
CA ASP A 195 -2.84 -5.98 -1.68
C ASP A 195 -2.92 -6.21 -3.21
N GLU A 196 -4.07 -6.70 -3.69
CA GLU A 196 -4.31 -6.86 -5.11
C GLU A 196 -4.26 -5.51 -5.86
N LEU A 197 -4.91 -4.47 -5.33
CA LEU A 197 -4.90 -3.13 -5.92
C LEU A 197 -3.50 -2.52 -5.92
N ASN A 198 -2.75 -2.61 -4.81
CA ASN A 198 -1.38 -2.13 -4.73
C ASN A 198 -0.51 -2.74 -5.84
N ARG A 199 -0.62 -4.05 -6.08
CA ARG A 199 0.10 -4.73 -7.15
C ARG A 199 -0.38 -4.30 -8.55
N ARG A 200 -1.69 -4.24 -8.77
CA ARG A 200 -2.28 -3.86 -10.06
C ARG A 200 -1.98 -2.43 -10.45
N TYR A 201 -1.99 -1.51 -9.48
CA TYR A 201 -1.61 -0.12 -9.67
C TYR A 201 -0.09 0.09 -9.73
N ARG A 202 0.71 -0.99 -9.51
CA ARG A 202 2.19 -0.96 -9.48
C ARG A 202 2.72 0.06 -8.47
N ILE A 203 2.08 0.16 -7.32
CA ILE A 203 2.44 1.11 -6.28
C ILE A 203 3.81 0.75 -5.69
N SER A 204 4.72 1.71 -5.67
CA SER A 204 6.07 1.61 -5.09
C SER A 204 6.36 2.68 -4.04
N SER A 205 5.51 3.70 -3.94
CA SER A 205 5.62 4.82 -3.01
C SER A 205 4.26 5.28 -2.54
N VAL A 206 4.21 6.03 -1.44
CA VAL A 206 3.01 6.68 -0.92
C VAL A 206 3.35 8.11 -0.46
N PRO A 207 2.43 9.08 -0.59
CA PRO A 207 1.11 8.93 -1.20
C PRO A 207 1.18 8.82 -2.74
N THR A 208 0.31 8.01 -3.32
CA THR A 208 0.11 7.93 -4.78
C THR A 208 -1.40 8.06 -5.07
N ILE A 209 -1.76 8.87 -6.06
CA ILE A 209 -3.14 9.00 -6.52
C ILE A 209 -3.34 8.16 -7.78
N VAL A 210 -4.46 7.44 -7.83
CA VAL A 210 -4.89 6.66 -9.00
C VAL A 210 -6.22 7.21 -9.48
N VAL A 211 -6.28 7.64 -10.75
CA VAL A 211 -7.51 8.16 -11.36
C VAL A 211 -8.12 7.10 -12.28
N ASN A 212 -9.36 6.73 -12.00
CA ASN A 212 -10.22 5.82 -12.76
C ASN A 212 -9.58 4.45 -13.12
N GLY A 213 -8.64 3.98 -12.28
CA GLY A 213 -7.87 2.76 -12.55
C GLY A 213 -6.99 2.85 -13.81
N LYS A 214 -6.79 4.04 -14.37
CA LYS A 214 -6.06 4.29 -15.62
C LYS A 214 -4.76 5.03 -15.42
N TYR A 215 -4.71 6.02 -14.53
CA TYR A 215 -3.58 6.90 -14.36
C TYR A 215 -3.07 6.87 -12.93
N THR A 216 -1.75 6.90 -12.77
CA THR A 216 -1.10 7.05 -11.47
C THR A 216 -0.22 8.30 -11.48
N THR A 217 -0.22 9.05 -10.38
CA THR A 217 0.59 10.25 -10.19
C THR A 217 0.92 10.45 -8.71
N ASP A 218 1.97 11.20 -8.44
CA ASP A 218 2.38 11.57 -7.09
C ASP A 218 3.02 12.98 -7.08
N ALA A 219 3.25 13.55 -5.89
CA ALA A 219 3.81 14.87 -5.77
C ALA A 219 5.23 15.01 -6.35
N PRO A 220 6.15 14.04 -6.25
CA PRO A 220 7.44 14.08 -6.94
C PRO A 220 7.36 14.26 -8.45
N MET A 221 6.33 13.76 -9.11
CA MET A 221 6.15 13.91 -10.57
C MET A 221 5.73 15.32 -10.97
N VAL A 222 5.05 16.05 -10.11
CA VAL A 222 4.46 17.37 -10.43
C VAL A 222 5.04 18.52 -9.62
N GLY A 223 5.83 18.25 -8.60
CA GLY A 223 6.61 19.22 -7.83
C GLY A 223 5.95 19.71 -6.53
N SER A 224 4.62 19.59 -6.35
CA SER A 224 3.93 19.94 -5.09
C SER A 224 2.62 19.21 -4.92
N TYR A 225 2.01 19.27 -3.72
CA TYR A 225 0.69 18.70 -3.46
C TYR A 225 -0.43 19.51 -4.13
N GLU A 226 -0.27 20.82 -4.25
CA GLU A 226 -1.20 21.67 -4.98
C GLU A 226 -1.25 21.28 -6.46
N ALA A 227 -0.08 21.17 -7.11
CA ALA A 227 0.01 20.74 -8.50
C ALA A 227 -0.51 19.30 -8.70
N LEU A 228 -0.35 18.42 -7.69
CA LEU A 228 -0.93 17.07 -7.70
C LEU A 228 -2.45 17.13 -7.77
N LEU A 229 -3.10 17.94 -6.94
CA LEU A 229 -4.56 18.05 -6.93
C LEU A 229 -5.07 18.77 -8.21
N GLU A 230 -4.37 19.76 -8.74
CA GLU A 230 -4.68 20.37 -10.05
C GLU A 230 -4.64 19.31 -11.17
N LEU A 231 -3.60 18.47 -11.21
CA LEU A 231 -3.52 17.37 -12.18
C LEU A 231 -4.64 16.35 -12.00
N VAL A 232 -5.00 16.00 -10.75
CA VAL A 232 -6.11 15.09 -10.47
C VAL A 232 -7.40 15.65 -11.06
N ASP A 233 -7.68 16.95 -10.90
CA ASP A 233 -8.87 17.60 -11.47
C ASP A 233 -8.84 17.58 -13.00
N GLU A 234 -7.70 17.82 -13.65
CA GLU A 234 -7.54 17.70 -15.10
C GLU A 234 -7.85 16.28 -15.59
N LEU A 235 -7.29 15.26 -14.94
CA LEU A 235 -7.50 13.86 -15.31
C LEU A 235 -8.96 13.41 -15.08
N VAL A 236 -9.58 13.87 -13.99
CA VAL A 236 -10.99 13.61 -13.68
C VAL A 236 -11.92 14.22 -14.74
N ALA A 237 -11.67 15.48 -15.13
CA ALA A 237 -12.43 16.16 -16.16
C ALA A 237 -12.32 15.41 -17.51
N ALA A 238 -11.12 15.05 -17.92
CA ALA A 238 -10.86 14.29 -19.14
C ALA A 238 -11.56 12.91 -19.14
N GLU A 239 -11.54 12.18 -18.02
CA GLU A 239 -12.26 10.91 -17.88
C GLU A 239 -13.77 11.07 -17.93
N ARG A 240 -14.30 12.23 -17.52
CA ARG A 240 -15.72 12.55 -17.63
C ARG A 240 -16.14 12.86 -19.06
N GLU A 241 -15.32 13.61 -19.79
CA GLU A 241 -15.57 13.98 -21.20
C GLU A 241 -15.43 12.81 -22.17
N GLY A 242 -14.54 11.85 -21.87
CA GLY A 242 -14.29 10.66 -22.70
C GLY A 242 -15.30 9.52 -22.55
N ARG A 243 -16.40 9.71 -21.81
CA ARG A 243 -17.44 8.70 -21.57
C ARG A 243 -18.62 8.75 -22.51
#